data_4f1f87cd1d1b4d2e70dad4f0ae16aff7
#
_entry.id   4f1f87cd1d1b4d2e70dad4f0ae16aff7
#
_cell.length_a   1.000
_cell.length_b   1.000
_cell.length_c   1.000
_cell.angle_alpha   90.00
_cell.angle_beta   90.00
_cell.angle_gamma   90.00
#
_symmetry.space_group_name_H-M   'P 1'
#
loop_
_entity.id
_entity.type
_entity.pdbx_description
1 polymer ?
#
loop_
_entity_poly.entity_id
_entity_poly.type
_entity_poly.pdbx_seq_one_letter_code
_entity_poly.pdbx_strand_id
1 'polypeptide(L)'
;MVNHEIKKVCFVGAGTMGCYNSLLSGIAGYDTVVYDISEEALNRVPQGQEMMGNFLMAIGTFDAERVTKGRNRIRFETNPEAAARDADLVSESVFENLDLKRRIHSQFDEICPPEAILTTNTSYIMVSEIEDIVRRGERFAAMHFYLLAPLVDVVGGPRTSPVTMDILNRFVRSLECIPFTPAREKRGYVHNNLLPGLNYAATALVSQYGERFEDVDRAWVGVHKANIGPFALMDLVGIDIYYSAVKGSFHNQKDARSPQMMIDLLQPYMDRGELGMKTGKGFYTYPNPSYGSPGFLTETKPREDIYRVLANGVIIRAVQLAEEGIADFADIDRIWMINMRLNSGPFAWLDKKGLDVLLTEIESEGRDFLFPEYDRDQVRRFLDPFIKKGQTGISSGKGFYAYPNPVYEAADFLLNPFQPGP
;
A
#
# COMPACT_ATOMS: atom_id res chain seq x y z
N MET A 1 -4.16 -21.40 -27.55
CA MET A 1 -3.68 -20.40 -26.57
C MET A 1 -2.33 -20.88 -26.09
N VAL A 2 -1.26 -20.15 -26.38
CA VAL A 2 0.08 -20.49 -25.88
C VAL A 2 0.06 -20.24 -24.38
N ASN A 3 0.22 -21.32 -23.61
CA ASN A 3 0.29 -21.26 -22.16
C ASN A 3 1.69 -20.71 -21.80
N HIS A 4 1.83 -19.37 -21.71
CA HIS A 4 3.10 -18.76 -21.32
C HIS A 4 3.25 -18.96 -19.80
N GLU A 5 4.13 -19.89 -19.43
CA GLU A 5 4.47 -20.19 -18.05
C GLU A 5 5.72 -19.39 -17.65
N ILE A 6 5.62 -18.56 -16.63
CA ILE A 6 6.79 -17.85 -16.07
C ILE A 6 7.66 -18.88 -15.35
N LYS A 7 8.96 -18.89 -15.66
CA LYS A 7 9.99 -19.72 -15.02
C LYS A 7 11.19 -18.89 -14.59
N LYS A 8 11.55 -17.88 -15.38
CA LYS A 8 12.69 -17.00 -15.14
C LYS A 8 12.23 -15.56 -14.93
N VAL A 9 12.62 -14.98 -13.81
CA VAL A 9 12.22 -13.62 -13.41
C VAL A 9 13.45 -12.75 -13.22
N CYS A 10 13.49 -11.60 -13.88
CA CYS A 10 14.51 -10.58 -13.68
C CYS A 10 13.93 -9.40 -12.89
N PHE A 11 14.49 -9.12 -11.73
CA PHE A 11 14.18 -7.93 -10.94
C PHE A 11 15.21 -6.84 -11.23
N VAL A 12 14.75 -5.70 -11.71
CA VAL A 12 15.58 -4.55 -12.07
C VAL A 12 15.57 -3.53 -10.95
N GLY A 13 16.73 -3.33 -10.31
CA GLY A 13 16.93 -2.51 -9.12
C GLY A 13 17.15 -3.34 -7.86
N ALA A 14 18.31 -3.15 -7.22
CA ALA A 14 18.75 -3.85 -6.01
C ALA A 14 18.42 -3.07 -4.70
N GLY A 15 17.41 -2.20 -4.75
CA GLY A 15 16.89 -1.49 -3.59
C GLY A 15 16.02 -2.38 -2.68
N THR A 16 15.39 -1.77 -1.68
CA THR A 16 14.53 -2.47 -0.70
C THR A 16 13.47 -3.36 -1.36
N MET A 17 12.75 -2.83 -2.36
CA MET A 17 11.70 -3.60 -3.04
C MET A 17 12.27 -4.70 -3.94
N GLY A 18 13.38 -4.44 -4.65
CA GLY A 18 14.05 -5.47 -5.43
C GLY A 18 14.57 -6.62 -4.58
N CYS A 19 15.12 -6.33 -3.39
CA CYS A 19 15.49 -7.37 -2.40
C CYS A 19 14.28 -8.20 -1.96
N TYR A 20 13.18 -7.55 -1.61
CA TYR A 20 11.98 -8.21 -1.11
C TYR A 20 11.29 -9.05 -2.18
N ASN A 21 11.02 -8.47 -3.34
CA ASN A 21 10.28 -9.13 -4.42
C ASN A 21 11.06 -10.32 -5.00
N SER A 22 12.39 -10.18 -5.15
CA SER A 22 13.25 -11.27 -5.60
C SER A 22 13.33 -12.42 -4.57
N LEU A 23 13.30 -12.10 -3.27
CA LEU A 23 13.23 -13.12 -2.22
C LEU A 23 11.94 -13.94 -2.33
N LEU A 24 10.78 -13.29 -2.48
CA LEU A 24 9.49 -13.99 -2.67
C LEU A 24 9.52 -14.87 -3.92
N SER A 25 10.06 -14.37 -5.03
CA SER A 25 10.23 -15.12 -6.27
C SER A 25 11.10 -16.38 -6.08
N GLY A 26 12.25 -16.24 -5.44
CA GLY A 26 13.12 -17.37 -5.12
C GLY A 26 12.47 -18.40 -4.19
N ILE A 27 11.74 -17.95 -3.15
CA ILE A 27 10.99 -18.83 -2.22
C ILE A 27 9.89 -19.60 -2.96
N ALA A 28 9.24 -18.98 -3.94
CA ALA A 28 8.23 -19.63 -4.78
C ALA A 28 8.84 -20.61 -5.81
N GLY A 29 10.16 -20.64 -5.95
CA GLY A 29 10.87 -21.63 -6.76
C GLY A 29 11.29 -21.15 -8.15
N TYR A 30 11.11 -19.89 -8.48
CA TYR A 30 11.53 -19.32 -9.77
C TYR A 30 13.05 -19.17 -9.90
N ASP A 31 13.57 -19.30 -11.11
CA ASP A 31 14.93 -18.89 -11.45
C ASP A 31 14.98 -17.36 -11.48
N THR A 32 15.62 -16.79 -10.48
CA THR A 32 15.52 -15.36 -10.18
C THR A 32 16.87 -14.66 -10.36
N VAL A 33 16.83 -13.53 -11.08
CA VAL A 33 17.98 -12.65 -11.25
C VAL A 33 17.66 -11.29 -10.66
N VAL A 34 18.58 -10.70 -9.90
CA VAL A 34 18.54 -9.29 -9.52
C VAL A 34 19.59 -8.55 -10.33
N TYR A 35 19.14 -7.59 -11.11
CA TYR A 35 20.01 -6.72 -11.88
C TYR A 35 20.09 -5.32 -11.25
N ASP A 36 21.28 -4.77 -11.16
CA ASP A 36 21.53 -3.38 -10.87
C ASP A 36 22.83 -2.93 -11.55
N ILE A 37 22.89 -1.65 -11.95
CA ILE A 37 24.13 -1.06 -12.48
C ILE A 37 25.23 -0.94 -11.44
N SER A 38 24.86 -0.95 -10.15
CA SER A 38 25.76 -0.81 -9.00
C SER A 38 26.08 -2.16 -8.39
N GLU A 39 27.31 -2.61 -8.55
CA GLU A 39 27.85 -3.80 -7.87
C GLU A 39 27.74 -3.65 -6.34
N GLU A 40 27.94 -2.44 -5.79
CA GLU A 40 27.78 -2.18 -4.36
C GLU A 40 26.34 -2.40 -3.89
N ALA A 41 25.34 -2.00 -4.68
CA ALA A 41 23.93 -2.26 -4.39
C ALA A 41 23.64 -3.77 -4.38
N LEU A 42 24.13 -4.52 -5.39
CA LEU A 42 23.98 -5.97 -5.46
C LEU A 42 24.63 -6.68 -4.27
N ASN A 43 25.82 -6.23 -3.84
CA ASN A 43 26.51 -6.81 -2.68
C ASN A 43 25.75 -6.67 -1.36
N ARG A 44 24.80 -5.72 -1.25
CA ARG A 44 23.93 -5.54 -0.08
C ARG A 44 22.67 -6.40 -0.10
N VAL A 45 22.27 -6.92 -1.27
CA VAL A 45 21.04 -7.73 -1.41
C VAL A 45 20.99 -8.94 -0.48
N PRO A 46 22.07 -9.77 -0.34
CA PRO A 46 22.03 -10.92 0.55
C PRO A 46 21.70 -10.59 1.99
N GLN A 47 22.25 -9.47 2.53
CA GLN A 47 21.96 -9.01 3.89
C GLN A 47 20.51 -8.52 4.01
N GLY A 48 20.02 -7.75 3.03
CA GLY A 48 18.63 -7.29 2.98
C GLY A 48 17.65 -8.47 2.96
N GLN A 49 17.90 -9.46 2.12
CA GLN A 49 17.09 -10.68 2.03
C GLN A 49 17.13 -11.52 3.30
N GLU A 50 18.26 -11.57 4.00
CA GLU A 50 18.36 -12.24 5.29
C GLU A 50 17.48 -11.58 6.35
N MET A 51 17.56 -10.24 6.47
CA MET A 51 16.72 -9.47 7.39
C MET A 51 15.23 -9.70 7.12
N MET A 52 14.82 -9.60 5.84
CA MET A 52 13.42 -9.80 5.43
C MET A 52 12.97 -11.24 5.62
N GLY A 53 13.82 -12.23 5.30
CA GLY A 53 13.56 -13.65 5.52
C GLY A 53 13.36 -13.96 7.01
N ASN A 54 14.22 -13.42 7.89
CA ASN A 54 14.08 -13.55 9.34
C ASN A 54 12.75 -12.97 9.84
N PHE A 55 12.33 -11.82 9.31
CA PHE A 55 11.03 -11.26 9.65
C PHE A 55 9.88 -12.15 9.19
N LEU A 56 9.89 -12.63 7.95
CA LEU A 56 8.85 -13.52 7.40
C LEU A 56 8.76 -14.85 8.17
N MET A 57 9.90 -15.39 8.64
CA MET A 57 9.92 -16.56 9.53
C MET A 57 9.35 -16.24 10.91
N ALA A 58 9.71 -15.11 11.49
CA ALA A 58 9.24 -14.70 12.82
C ALA A 58 7.72 -14.52 12.89
N ILE A 59 7.10 -14.05 11.80
CA ILE A 59 5.63 -13.94 11.70
C ILE A 59 4.94 -15.21 11.17
N GLY A 60 5.70 -16.29 10.94
CA GLY A 60 5.16 -17.58 10.53
C GLY A 60 4.72 -17.70 9.06
N THR A 61 5.14 -16.76 8.19
CA THR A 61 4.77 -16.80 6.77
C THR A 61 5.51 -17.91 6.02
N PHE A 62 6.81 -18.05 6.25
CA PHE A 62 7.65 -19.09 5.63
C PHE A 62 8.52 -19.77 6.68
N ASP A 63 8.88 -21.04 6.44
CA ASP A 63 9.86 -21.75 7.25
C ASP A 63 11.31 -21.47 6.77
N ALA A 64 12.28 -21.83 7.62
CA ALA A 64 13.70 -21.58 7.37
C ALA A 64 14.24 -22.34 6.14
N GLU A 65 13.70 -23.52 5.85
CA GLU A 65 14.12 -24.32 4.71
C GLU A 65 13.72 -23.67 3.39
N ARG A 66 12.47 -23.16 3.30
CA ARG A 66 11.96 -22.45 2.13
C ARG A 66 12.74 -21.15 1.89
N VAL A 67 12.98 -20.35 2.93
CA VAL A 67 13.74 -19.10 2.83
C VAL A 67 15.17 -19.38 2.34
N THR A 68 15.85 -20.39 2.89
CA THR A 68 17.22 -20.75 2.50
C THR A 68 17.26 -21.25 1.05
N LYS A 69 16.37 -22.16 0.67
CA LYS A 69 16.27 -22.65 -0.71
C LYS A 69 15.96 -21.54 -1.70
N GLY A 70 15.08 -20.60 -1.31
CA GLY A 70 14.70 -19.45 -2.13
C GLY A 70 15.90 -18.55 -2.40
N ARG A 71 16.65 -18.17 -1.37
CA ARG A 71 17.86 -17.34 -1.52
C ARG A 71 18.89 -17.97 -2.46
N ASN A 72 19.07 -19.30 -2.42
CA ASN A 72 20.02 -20.01 -3.27
C ASN A 72 19.62 -20.07 -4.76
N ARG A 73 18.38 -19.65 -5.12
CA ARG A 73 17.90 -19.54 -6.50
C ARG A 73 18.14 -18.16 -7.12
N ILE A 74 18.66 -17.21 -6.34
CA ILE A 74 18.80 -15.81 -6.74
C ILE A 74 20.23 -15.56 -7.20
N ARG A 75 20.37 -15.11 -8.44
CA ARG A 75 21.63 -14.64 -9.03
C ARG A 75 21.67 -13.11 -9.05
N PHE A 76 22.87 -12.56 -9.07
CA PHE A 76 23.12 -11.12 -9.16
C PHE A 76 23.89 -10.82 -10.44
N GLU A 77 23.51 -9.75 -11.14
CA GLU A 77 24.05 -9.45 -12.47
C GLU A 77 24.12 -7.94 -12.70
N THR A 78 25.25 -7.44 -13.21
CA THR A 78 25.42 -6.03 -13.60
C THR A 78 25.26 -5.82 -15.11
N ASN A 79 25.28 -6.88 -15.90
CA ASN A 79 25.03 -6.82 -17.35
C ASN A 79 23.55 -7.06 -17.65
N PRO A 80 22.84 -6.09 -18.26
CA PRO A 80 21.39 -6.21 -18.48
C PRO A 80 21.03 -7.34 -19.46
N GLU A 81 21.88 -7.62 -20.49
CA GLU A 81 21.63 -8.72 -21.42
C GLU A 81 21.78 -10.09 -20.73
N ALA A 82 22.81 -10.25 -19.90
CA ALA A 82 22.99 -11.48 -19.15
C ALA A 82 21.88 -11.70 -18.11
N ALA A 83 21.28 -10.60 -17.61
CA ALA A 83 20.19 -10.66 -16.64
C ALA A 83 18.85 -11.04 -17.26
N ALA A 84 18.53 -10.57 -18.50
CA ALA A 84 17.15 -10.59 -18.98
C ALA A 84 16.93 -11.20 -20.38
N ARG A 85 17.98 -11.57 -21.13
CA ARG A 85 17.82 -12.11 -22.49
C ARG A 85 16.98 -13.37 -22.63
N ASP A 86 16.75 -14.09 -21.53
CA ASP A 86 15.93 -15.29 -21.46
C ASP A 86 14.88 -15.23 -20.33
N ALA A 87 14.58 -14.01 -19.84
CA ALA A 87 13.56 -13.78 -18.82
C ALA A 87 12.15 -13.89 -19.39
N ASP A 88 11.26 -14.56 -18.67
CA ASP A 88 9.83 -14.61 -18.98
C ASP A 88 9.09 -13.40 -18.41
N LEU A 89 9.61 -12.85 -17.30
CA LEU A 89 9.07 -11.69 -16.60
C LEU A 89 10.20 -10.77 -16.14
N VAL A 90 10.03 -9.47 -16.37
CA VAL A 90 10.87 -8.41 -15.80
C VAL A 90 10.04 -7.58 -14.85
N SER A 91 10.51 -7.40 -13.61
CA SER A 91 9.88 -6.56 -12.60
C SER A 91 10.81 -5.42 -12.20
N GLU A 92 10.46 -4.21 -12.60
CA GLU A 92 11.28 -3.01 -12.36
C GLU A 92 10.93 -2.38 -11.00
N SER A 93 11.98 -2.12 -10.19
CA SER A 93 11.91 -1.50 -8.86
C SER A 93 13.01 -0.44 -8.66
N VAL A 94 13.27 0.37 -9.69
CA VAL A 94 14.21 1.50 -9.62
C VAL A 94 13.54 2.74 -8.99
N PHE A 95 14.31 3.81 -8.81
CA PHE A 95 13.79 5.07 -8.24
C PHE A 95 12.55 5.57 -8.97
N GLU A 96 11.63 6.18 -8.20
CA GLU A 96 10.33 6.68 -8.67
C GLU A 96 10.53 7.97 -9.49
N ASN A 97 10.99 7.78 -10.74
CA ASN A 97 11.24 8.84 -11.71
C ASN A 97 10.78 8.36 -13.09
N LEU A 98 9.87 9.10 -13.72
CA LEU A 98 9.24 8.72 -14.98
C LEU A 98 10.27 8.50 -16.11
N ASP A 99 11.20 9.46 -16.29
CA ASP A 99 12.19 9.38 -17.37
C ASP A 99 13.15 8.19 -17.18
N LEU A 100 13.53 7.90 -15.91
CA LEU A 100 14.33 6.73 -15.60
C LEU A 100 13.60 5.44 -15.94
N LYS A 101 12.34 5.29 -15.47
CA LYS A 101 11.54 4.10 -15.72
C LYS A 101 11.28 3.91 -17.21
N ARG A 102 10.96 4.96 -17.95
CA ARG A 102 10.82 4.91 -19.41
C ARG A 102 12.10 4.41 -20.09
N ARG A 103 13.28 4.92 -19.71
CA ARG A 103 14.57 4.45 -20.26
C ARG A 103 14.81 2.96 -19.96
N ILE A 104 14.58 2.53 -18.73
CA ILE A 104 14.76 1.14 -18.32
C ILE A 104 13.81 0.23 -19.12
N HIS A 105 12.53 0.57 -19.19
CA HIS A 105 11.57 -0.26 -19.93
C HIS A 105 11.86 -0.31 -21.43
N SER A 106 12.31 0.79 -22.05
CA SER A 106 12.77 0.78 -23.45
C SER A 106 13.97 -0.16 -23.64
N GLN A 107 14.96 -0.10 -22.73
CA GLN A 107 16.14 -0.97 -22.78
C GLN A 107 15.76 -2.46 -22.66
N PHE A 108 14.96 -2.81 -21.66
CA PHE A 108 14.59 -4.20 -21.41
C PHE A 108 13.60 -4.75 -22.45
N ASP A 109 12.80 -3.88 -23.08
CA ASP A 109 11.96 -4.25 -24.23
C ASP A 109 12.77 -4.68 -25.46
N GLU A 110 14.02 -4.20 -25.60
CA GLU A 110 14.94 -4.62 -26.66
C GLU A 110 15.66 -5.93 -26.34
N ILE A 111 16.02 -6.13 -25.06
CA ILE A 111 16.83 -7.27 -24.60
C ILE A 111 16.00 -8.54 -24.45
N CYS A 112 14.78 -8.42 -23.91
CA CYS A 112 13.96 -9.57 -23.56
C CYS A 112 13.35 -10.28 -24.76
N PRO A 113 13.06 -11.59 -24.65
CA PRO A 113 12.29 -12.33 -25.65
C PRO A 113 10.95 -11.63 -25.95
N PRO A 114 10.41 -11.75 -27.18
CA PRO A 114 9.15 -11.10 -27.56
C PRO A 114 7.96 -11.47 -26.67
N GLU A 115 7.99 -12.67 -26.07
CA GLU A 115 6.93 -13.19 -25.19
C GLU A 115 7.04 -12.72 -23.75
N ALA A 116 8.17 -12.13 -23.34
CA ALA A 116 8.38 -11.65 -21.98
C ALA A 116 7.37 -10.58 -21.58
N ILE A 117 6.94 -10.62 -20.33
CA ILE A 117 6.10 -9.59 -19.72
C ILE A 117 7.02 -8.60 -19.00
N LEU A 118 6.79 -7.30 -19.20
CA LEU A 118 7.48 -6.25 -18.48
C LEU A 118 6.55 -5.63 -17.46
N THR A 119 7.02 -5.47 -16.22
CA THR A 119 6.21 -4.85 -15.16
C THR A 119 6.99 -3.79 -14.41
N THR A 120 6.29 -2.76 -13.96
CA THR A 120 6.81 -1.71 -13.09
C THR A 120 6.25 -1.84 -11.67
N ASN A 121 7.09 -1.66 -10.66
CA ASN A 121 6.69 -1.62 -9.24
C ASN A 121 6.44 -0.18 -8.77
N THR A 122 6.06 0.71 -9.66
CA THR A 122 5.77 2.11 -9.35
C THR A 122 4.61 2.25 -8.37
N SER A 123 4.67 3.24 -7.49
CA SER A 123 3.58 3.57 -6.57
C SER A 123 2.67 4.69 -7.11
N TYR A 124 3.20 5.58 -7.96
CA TYR A 124 2.47 6.80 -8.37
C TYR A 124 2.49 7.08 -9.87
N ILE A 125 3.37 6.47 -10.64
CA ILE A 125 3.40 6.63 -12.11
C ILE A 125 2.41 5.64 -12.71
N MET A 126 1.51 6.12 -13.57
CA MET A 126 0.53 5.24 -14.20
C MET A 126 1.18 4.41 -15.32
N VAL A 127 0.64 3.22 -15.57
CA VAL A 127 1.08 2.36 -16.69
C VAL A 127 0.94 3.10 -18.01
N SER A 128 -0.16 3.84 -18.18
CA SER A 128 -0.42 4.68 -19.37
C SER A 128 0.62 5.77 -19.63
N GLU A 129 1.46 6.14 -18.64
CA GLU A 129 2.55 7.12 -18.82
C GLU A 129 3.87 6.47 -19.28
N ILE A 130 3.93 5.14 -19.26
CA ILE A 130 5.14 4.39 -19.65
C ILE A 130 4.89 3.53 -20.89
N GLU A 131 3.70 2.96 -21.06
CA GLU A 131 3.43 1.91 -22.05
C GLU A 131 3.63 2.33 -23.52
N ASP A 132 3.59 3.64 -23.82
CA ASP A 132 3.79 4.15 -25.18
C ASP A 132 5.19 3.90 -25.74
N ILE A 133 6.21 3.81 -24.85
CA ILE A 133 7.59 3.54 -25.25
C ILE A 133 7.92 2.04 -25.33
N VAL A 134 7.02 1.18 -24.84
CA VAL A 134 7.18 -0.27 -24.88
C VAL A 134 6.51 -0.82 -26.14
N ARG A 135 7.25 -1.55 -26.98
CA ARG A 135 6.73 -2.13 -28.25
C ARG A 135 5.61 -3.14 -27.98
N ARG A 136 5.77 -3.95 -26.93
CA ARG A 136 4.83 -4.98 -26.46
C ARG A 136 3.85 -4.47 -25.40
N GLY A 137 3.19 -3.34 -25.64
CA GLY A 137 2.28 -2.73 -24.65
C GLY A 137 1.19 -3.68 -24.13
N GLU A 138 0.77 -4.67 -24.93
CA GLU A 138 -0.16 -5.73 -24.50
C GLU A 138 0.43 -6.66 -23.43
N ARG A 139 1.77 -6.63 -23.24
CA ARG A 139 2.54 -7.37 -22.23
C ARG A 139 3.22 -6.46 -21.20
N PHE A 140 2.67 -5.27 -21.03
CA PHE A 140 3.17 -4.31 -20.03
C PHE A 140 2.09 -4.01 -19.00
N ALA A 141 2.45 -3.98 -17.69
CA ALA A 141 1.54 -3.69 -16.60
C ALA A 141 2.30 -3.15 -15.38
N ALA A 142 1.61 -2.64 -14.37
CA ALA A 142 2.16 -2.48 -13.04
C ALA A 142 1.94 -3.75 -12.20
N MET A 143 2.95 -4.10 -11.41
CA MET A 143 2.89 -5.14 -10.38
C MET A 143 3.54 -4.55 -9.12
N HIS A 144 2.70 -3.89 -8.32
CA HIS A 144 3.12 -3.09 -7.18
C HIS A 144 3.01 -3.89 -5.89
N PHE A 145 4.15 -4.22 -5.31
CA PHE A 145 4.27 -4.94 -4.04
C PHE A 145 4.26 -3.97 -2.86
N TYR A 146 3.62 -4.38 -1.79
CA TYR A 146 3.71 -3.72 -0.48
C TYR A 146 4.75 -4.42 0.38
N LEU A 147 5.69 -3.66 0.93
CA LEU A 147 6.77 -4.23 1.73
C LEU A 147 6.22 -5.00 2.94
N LEU A 148 6.60 -6.28 3.05
CA LEU A 148 6.20 -7.18 4.15
C LEU A 148 4.68 -7.39 4.30
N ALA A 149 3.90 -7.10 3.26
CA ALA A 149 2.48 -7.43 3.19
C ALA A 149 2.20 -8.39 2.02
N PRO A 150 1.24 -9.31 2.16
CA PRO A 150 0.94 -10.28 1.11
C PRO A 150 0.03 -9.74 0.00
N LEU A 151 -0.03 -8.43 -0.18
CA LEU A 151 -0.85 -7.77 -1.21
C LEU A 151 0.02 -7.28 -2.37
N VAL A 152 -0.48 -7.42 -3.59
CA VAL A 152 0.15 -6.88 -4.80
C VAL A 152 -0.93 -6.29 -5.70
N ASP A 153 -0.81 -5.00 -6.01
CA ASP A 153 -1.65 -4.40 -7.05
C ASP A 153 -1.16 -4.85 -8.43
N VAL A 154 -2.05 -5.43 -9.23
CA VAL A 154 -1.79 -5.81 -10.61
C VAL A 154 -2.66 -4.92 -11.50
N VAL A 155 -2.04 -3.96 -12.17
CA VAL A 155 -2.76 -2.87 -12.85
C VAL A 155 -2.35 -2.80 -14.31
N GLY A 156 -3.33 -2.98 -15.19
CA GLY A 156 -3.13 -2.81 -16.62
C GLY A 156 -3.28 -1.36 -17.05
N GLY A 157 -2.56 -0.98 -18.10
CA GLY A 157 -2.81 0.24 -18.85
C GLY A 157 -3.78 0.00 -20.03
N PRO A 158 -4.06 1.04 -20.83
CA PRO A 158 -4.95 0.95 -21.98
C PRO A 158 -4.59 -0.13 -23.01
N ARG A 159 -3.31 -0.49 -23.13
CA ARG A 159 -2.83 -1.50 -24.09
C ARG A 159 -2.69 -2.89 -23.48
N THR A 160 -2.70 -3.02 -22.17
CA THR A 160 -2.46 -4.30 -21.48
C THR A 160 -3.53 -5.34 -21.85
N SER A 161 -3.09 -6.54 -22.26
CA SER A 161 -4.04 -7.59 -22.61
C SER A 161 -4.64 -8.30 -21.39
N PRO A 162 -5.90 -8.78 -21.46
CA PRO A 162 -6.48 -9.60 -20.40
C PRO A 162 -5.68 -10.88 -20.11
N VAL A 163 -5.00 -11.44 -21.11
CA VAL A 163 -4.13 -12.60 -20.96
C VAL A 163 -2.93 -12.28 -20.09
N THR A 164 -2.30 -11.12 -20.28
CA THR A 164 -1.20 -10.64 -19.44
C THR A 164 -1.65 -10.46 -18.00
N MET A 165 -2.81 -9.84 -17.78
CA MET A 165 -3.37 -9.67 -16.43
C MET A 165 -3.63 -11.02 -15.75
N ASP A 166 -4.15 -12.01 -16.46
CA ASP A 166 -4.37 -13.36 -15.90
C ASP A 166 -3.05 -14.05 -15.53
N ILE A 167 -2.02 -13.96 -16.39
CA ILE A 167 -0.69 -14.51 -16.13
C ILE A 167 -0.08 -13.86 -14.87
N LEU A 168 -0.12 -12.53 -14.76
CA LEU A 168 0.41 -11.81 -13.61
C LEU A 168 -0.36 -12.13 -12.32
N ASN A 169 -1.68 -12.22 -12.37
CA ASN A 169 -2.49 -12.62 -11.22
C ASN A 169 -2.14 -14.05 -10.74
N ARG A 170 -1.90 -15.00 -11.66
CA ARG A 170 -1.43 -16.35 -11.30
C ARG A 170 -0.02 -16.33 -10.73
N PHE A 171 0.88 -15.53 -11.30
CA PHE A 171 2.24 -15.36 -10.78
C PHE A 171 2.21 -14.82 -9.35
N VAL A 172 1.44 -13.75 -9.08
CA VAL A 172 1.32 -13.20 -7.73
C VAL A 172 0.79 -14.24 -6.73
N ARG A 173 -0.23 -15.02 -7.11
CA ARG A 173 -0.74 -16.11 -6.24
C ARG A 173 0.31 -17.19 -5.98
N SER A 174 1.17 -17.50 -6.94
CA SER A 174 2.25 -18.48 -6.74
C SER A 174 3.33 -18.01 -5.77
N LEU A 175 3.43 -16.69 -5.55
CA LEU A 175 4.26 -16.09 -4.51
C LEU A 175 3.61 -16.14 -3.11
N GLU A 176 2.43 -16.77 -2.99
CA GLU A 176 1.56 -16.74 -1.79
C GLU A 176 1.11 -15.31 -1.44
N CYS A 177 1.03 -14.45 -2.45
CA CYS A 177 0.50 -13.10 -2.35
C CYS A 177 -0.93 -13.03 -2.91
N ILE A 178 -1.65 -11.99 -2.51
CA ILE A 178 -3.02 -11.70 -2.91
C ILE A 178 -2.99 -10.64 -4.00
N PRO A 179 -3.29 -10.97 -5.27
CA PRO A 179 -3.36 -9.96 -6.32
C PRO A 179 -4.65 -9.17 -6.20
N PHE A 180 -4.54 -7.86 -6.37
CA PHE A 180 -5.67 -6.96 -6.54
C PHE A 180 -5.59 -6.24 -7.88
N THR A 181 -6.69 -6.22 -8.63
CA THR A 181 -6.80 -5.51 -9.90
C THR A 181 -7.88 -4.44 -9.76
N PRO A 182 -7.53 -3.14 -9.67
CA PRO A 182 -8.52 -2.08 -9.63
C PRO A 182 -9.26 -1.97 -10.96
N ALA A 183 -10.50 -1.44 -10.92
CA ALA A 183 -11.32 -1.26 -12.12
C ALA A 183 -10.73 -0.25 -13.10
N ARG A 184 -9.89 0.67 -12.61
CA ARG A 184 -9.18 1.69 -13.42
C ARG A 184 -7.85 2.04 -12.79
N GLU A 185 -6.92 2.54 -13.62
CA GLU A 185 -5.69 3.13 -13.12
C GLU A 185 -5.98 4.32 -12.19
N LYS A 186 -5.25 4.37 -11.09
CA LYS A 186 -5.22 5.53 -10.20
C LYS A 186 -3.84 5.65 -9.57
N ARG A 187 -3.29 6.87 -9.55
CA ARG A 187 -2.03 7.14 -8.85
C ARG A 187 -2.16 6.77 -7.37
N GLY A 188 -1.21 6.00 -6.87
CA GLY A 188 -1.25 5.54 -5.47
C GLY A 188 -2.18 4.36 -5.21
N TYR A 189 -2.82 3.80 -6.24
CA TYR A 189 -3.73 2.65 -6.15
C TYR A 189 -4.80 2.83 -5.06
N VAL A 190 -5.20 1.77 -4.33
CA VAL A 190 -6.21 1.90 -3.27
C VAL A 190 -5.55 2.24 -1.92
N HIS A 191 -4.62 1.43 -1.45
CA HIS A 191 -4.05 1.60 -0.11
C HIS A 191 -3.34 2.96 0.07
N ASN A 192 -2.51 3.36 -0.90
CA ASN A 192 -1.79 4.63 -0.83
C ASN A 192 -2.68 5.86 -1.01
N ASN A 193 -3.95 5.67 -1.37
CA ASN A 193 -4.98 6.72 -1.33
C ASN A 193 -5.76 6.73 0.00
N LEU A 194 -5.86 5.60 0.71
CA LEU A 194 -6.48 5.52 2.04
C LEU A 194 -5.55 6.06 3.13
N LEU A 195 -4.27 5.67 3.07
CA LEU A 195 -3.28 5.99 4.10
C LEU A 195 -3.11 7.51 4.37
N PRO A 196 -3.12 8.39 3.35
CA PRO A 196 -3.14 9.84 3.59
C PRO A 196 -4.31 10.32 4.45
N GLY A 197 -5.47 9.64 4.39
CA GLY A 197 -6.60 9.93 5.26
C GLY A 197 -6.26 9.81 6.74
N LEU A 198 -5.61 8.71 7.12
CA LEU A 198 -5.11 8.50 8.48
C LEU A 198 -4.02 9.50 8.86
N ASN A 199 -3.03 9.67 7.99
CA ASN A 199 -1.84 10.47 8.28
C ASN A 199 -2.14 11.96 8.41
N TYR A 200 -2.99 12.51 7.53
CA TYR A 200 -3.38 13.92 7.61
C TYR A 200 -4.26 14.19 8.83
N ALA A 201 -5.17 13.27 9.19
CA ALA A 201 -5.94 13.37 10.41
C ALA A 201 -5.04 13.36 11.66
N ALA A 202 -4.08 12.44 11.71
CA ALA A 202 -3.10 12.37 12.80
C ALA A 202 -2.25 13.64 12.89
N THR A 203 -1.76 14.12 11.74
CA THR A 203 -0.97 15.37 11.66
C THR A 203 -1.78 16.57 12.16
N ALA A 204 -3.03 16.71 11.75
CA ALA A 204 -3.89 17.82 12.17
C ALA A 204 -4.18 17.80 13.68
N LEU A 205 -4.40 16.62 14.25
CA LEU A 205 -4.57 16.46 15.70
C LEU A 205 -3.38 17.02 16.47
N VAL A 206 -2.17 16.75 16.02
CA VAL A 206 -0.95 17.28 16.66
C VAL A 206 -0.74 18.76 16.34
N SER A 207 -0.77 19.14 15.05
CA SER A 207 -0.35 20.47 14.60
C SER A 207 -1.38 21.58 14.88
N GLN A 208 -2.68 21.27 14.82
CA GLN A 208 -3.76 22.26 14.98
C GLN A 208 -4.41 22.22 16.37
N TYR A 209 -4.51 21.01 16.96
CA TYR A 209 -5.22 20.83 18.22
C TYR A 209 -4.29 20.57 19.42
N GLY A 210 -2.97 20.50 19.17
CA GLY A 210 -1.98 20.35 20.24
C GLY A 210 -2.02 19.00 20.97
N GLU A 211 -2.61 17.98 20.33
CA GLU A 211 -2.61 16.63 20.90
C GLU A 211 -1.18 16.06 20.87
N ARG A 212 -0.87 15.22 21.84
CA ARG A 212 0.40 14.50 21.84
C ARG A 212 0.34 13.37 20.81
N PHE A 213 1.40 13.16 20.05
CA PHE A 213 1.44 12.08 19.06
C PHE A 213 1.28 10.69 19.70
N GLU A 214 1.76 10.50 20.94
CA GLU A 214 1.56 9.26 21.70
C GLU A 214 0.08 9.00 22.01
N ASP A 215 -0.72 10.04 22.29
CA ASP A 215 -2.15 9.91 22.54
C ASP A 215 -2.92 9.60 21.27
N VAL A 216 -2.47 10.12 20.13
CA VAL A 216 -3.02 9.79 18.81
C VAL A 216 -2.76 8.32 18.48
N ASP A 217 -1.53 7.84 18.65
CA ASP A 217 -1.18 6.43 18.44
C ASP A 217 -1.93 5.51 19.40
N ARG A 218 -2.03 5.90 20.67
CA ARG A 218 -2.75 5.14 21.70
C ARG A 218 -4.24 4.98 21.38
N ALA A 219 -4.89 6.04 20.89
CA ALA A 219 -6.29 5.99 20.49
C ALA A 219 -6.53 4.96 19.38
N TRP A 220 -5.66 4.96 18.36
CA TRP A 220 -5.71 4.00 17.26
C TRP A 220 -5.46 2.56 17.72
N VAL A 221 -4.34 2.33 18.41
CA VAL A 221 -3.93 1.02 18.92
C VAL A 221 -4.97 0.44 19.88
N GLY A 222 -5.52 1.29 20.75
CA GLY A 222 -6.51 0.87 21.77
C GLY A 222 -7.80 0.33 21.15
N VAL A 223 -8.31 0.95 20.09
CA VAL A 223 -9.54 0.52 19.42
C VAL A 223 -9.31 -0.70 18.52
N HIS A 224 -8.28 -0.65 17.68
CA HIS A 224 -8.05 -1.70 16.68
C HIS A 224 -7.25 -2.90 17.19
N LYS A 225 -6.68 -2.83 18.39
CA LYS A 225 -5.69 -3.80 18.89
C LYS A 225 -4.50 -3.95 17.93
N ALA A 226 -4.20 -2.89 17.21
CA ALA A 226 -3.07 -2.82 16.29
C ALA A 226 -1.75 -2.79 17.07
N ASN A 227 -0.66 -3.20 16.43
CA ASN A 227 0.66 -3.18 17.08
C ASN A 227 1.26 -1.77 17.15
N ILE A 228 0.89 -0.90 16.20
CA ILE A 228 1.43 0.46 16.06
C ILE A 228 0.33 1.43 15.61
N GLY A 229 0.49 2.69 15.98
CA GLY A 229 -0.34 3.79 15.52
C GLY A 229 0.27 4.54 14.32
N PRO A 230 -0.39 5.62 13.86
CA PRO A 230 0.05 6.35 12.66
C PRO A 230 1.45 6.95 12.77
N PHE A 231 1.87 7.49 13.89
CA PHE A 231 3.21 8.07 14.07
C PHE A 231 4.29 7.00 14.19
N ALA A 232 4.01 5.89 14.87
CA ALA A 232 4.91 4.74 14.89
C ALA A 232 5.05 4.10 13.50
N LEU A 233 4.00 4.13 12.67
CA LEU A 233 4.06 3.70 11.28
C LEU A 233 4.94 4.64 10.43
N MET A 234 4.87 5.96 10.65
CA MET A 234 5.78 6.92 9.99
C MET A 234 7.25 6.65 10.34
N ASP A 235 7.55 6.33 11.58
CA ASP A 235 8.91 5.95 12.01
C ASP A 235 9.37 4.63 11.41
N LEU A 236 8.48 3.65 11.28
CA LEU A 236 8.79 2.33 10.71
C LEU A 236 9.13 2.44 9.21
N VAL A 237 8.31 3.15 8.46
CA VAL A 237 8.50 3.37 7.01
C VAL A 237 9.68 4.30 6.73
N GLY A 238 9.81 5.30 7.56
CA GLY A 238 10.81 6.37 7.47
C GLY A 238 10.21 7.74 7.17
N ILE A 239 10.50 8.70 8.03
CA ILE A 239 10.01 10.08 7.95
C ILE A 239 10.39 10.74 6.61
N ASP A 240 11.60 10.47 6.11
CA ASP A 240 12.07 10.96 4.81
C ASP A 240 11.26 10.41 3.62
N ILE A 241 10.77 9.17 3.72
CA ILE A 241 9.92 8.56 2.69
C ILE A 241 8.56 9.29 2.67
N TYR A 242 7.94 9.48 3.84
CA TYR A 242 6.70 10.26 3.95
C TYR A 242 6.89 11.71 3.47
N TYR A 243 7.94 12.37 3.92
CA TYR A 243 8.26 13.74 3.51
C TYR A 243 8.39 13.86 1.99
N SER A 244 9.15 12.96 1.38
CA SER A 244 9.39 12.94 -0.07
C SER A 244 8.10 12.63 -0.86
N ALA A 245 7.30 11.66 -0.40
CA ALA A 245 6.04 11.30 -1.03
C ALA A 245 5.04 12.46 -1.00
N VAL A 246 4.88 13.11 0.15
CA VAL A 246 3.99 14.28 0.28
C VAL A 246 4.48 15.44 -0.58
N LYS A 247 5.79 15.74 -0.56
CA LYS A 247 6.38 16.81 -1.37
C LYS A 247 6.26 16.55 -2.87
N GLY A 248 6.38 15.29 -3.30
CA GLY A 248 6.18 14.88 -4.69
C GLY A 248 4.73 15.02 -5.15
N SER A 249 3.76 14.66 -4.31
CA SER A 249 2.33 14.81 -4.59
C SER A 249 1.84 16.25 -4.57
N PHE A 250 2.52 17.13 -3.82
CA PHE A 250 2.19 18.54 -3.63
C PHE A 250 2.30 19.38 -4.92
N HIS A 251 3.14 18.97 -5.88
CA HIS A 251 3.31 19.69 -7.15
C HIS A 251 2.01 19.79 -7.96
N ASN A 252 1.06 18.90 -7.72
CA ASN A 252 -0.25 18.87 -8.40
C ASN A 252 -1.39 19.50 -7.59
N GLN A 253 -1.14 19.95 -6.35
CA GLN A 253 -2.16 20.49 -5.43
C GLN A 253 -1.62 21.66 -4.61
N LYS A 254 -1.20 22.73 -5.29
CA LYS A 254 -0.46 23.86 -4.69
C LYS A 254 -1.18 24.59 -3.53
N ASP A 255 -2.48 24.39 -3.37
CA ASP A 255 -3.31 25.06 -2.34
C ASP A 255 -3.80 24.08 -1.25
N ALA A 256 -3.34 22.83 -1.27
CA ALA A 256 -3.78 21.82 -0.31
C ALA A 256 -3.13 22.05 1.06
N ARG A 257 -3.94 22.26 2.12
CA ARG A 257 -3.48 22.54 3.48
C ARG A 257 -2.88 21.30 4.16
N SER A 258 -3.49 20.14 3.97
CA SER A 258 -3.08 18.92 4.65
C SER A 258 -1.68 18.44 4.28
N PRO A 259 -1.25 18.42 2.99
CA PRO A 259 0.12 18.15 2.61
C PRO A 259 1.12 19.15 3.21
N GLN A 260 0.84 20.46 3.17
CA GLN A 260 1.73 21.46 3.73
C GLN A 260 1.90 21.28 5.24
N MET A 261 0.81 21.05 5.96
CA MET A 261 0.83 20.82 7.41
C MET A 261 1.70 19.59 7.76
N MET A 262 1.64 18.52 6.96
CA MET A 262 2.48 17.34 7.16
C MET A 262 3.96 17.63 6.86
N ILE A 263 4.27 18.41 5.81
CA ILE A 263 5.63 18.88 5.53
C ILE A 263 6.16 19.68 6.72
N ASP A 264 5.39 20.63 7.24
CA ASP A 264 5.78 21.49 8.36
C ASP A 264 6.03 20.68 9.65
N LEU A 265 5.24 19.64 9.91
CA LEU A 265 5.43 18.72 11.04
C LEU A 265 6.70 17.88 10.88
N LEU A 266 6.99 17.38 9.68
CA LEU A 266 8.11 16.46 9.44
C LEU A 266 9.45 17.19 9.21
N GLN A 267 9.44 18.45 8.74
CA GLN A 267 10.66 19.19 8.42
C GLN A 267 11.67 19.23 9.58
N PRO A 268 11.29 19.51 10.84
CA PRO A 268 12.25 19.51 11.96
C PRO A 268 12.94 18.16 12.19
N TYR A 269 12.29 17.04 11.90
CA TYR A 269 12.88 15.70 11.99
C TYR A 269 13.88 15.47 10.85
N MET A 270 13.54 15.94 9.63
CA MET A 270 14.45 15.91 8.48
C MET A 270 15.72 16.68 8.77
N ASP A 271 15.61 17.90 9.32
CA ASP A 271 16.74 18.79 9.61
C ASP A 271 17.68 18.19 10.67
N ARG A 272 17.16 17.40 11.62
CA ARG A 272 17.96 16.73 12.65
C ARG A 272 18.46 15.35 12.25
N GLY A 273 18.06 14.83 11.09
CA GLY A 273 18.35 13.45 10.66
C GLY A 273 17.67 12.37 11.51
N GLU A 274 16.58 12.71 12.20
CA GLU A 274 15.76 11.81 13.03
C GLU A 274 14.70 11.14 12.14
N LEU A 275 15.11 10.15 11.34
CA LEU A 275 14.31 9.59 10.26
C LEU A 275 13.52 8.33 10.66
N GLY A 276 13.31 8.12 11.94
CA GLY A 276 12.57 6.98 12.49
C GLY A 276 13.48 5.81 12.89
N MET A 277 12.93 4.60 12.82
CA MET A 277 13.60 3.37 13.29
C MET A 277 15.00 3.17 12.68
N LYS A 278 15.20 3.48 11.41
CA LYS A 278 16.48 3.29 10.70
C LYS A 278 17.62 4.17 11.21
N THR A 279 17.30 5.28 11.87
CA THR A 279 18.29 6.18 12.49
C THR A 279 18.30 6.12 14.03
N GLY A 280 17.48 5.21 14.60
CA GLY A 280 17.35 5.04 16.04
C GLY A 280 16.46 6.09 16.71
N LYS A 281 15.97 7.08 15.97
CA LYS A 281 15.11 8.14 16.49
C LYS A 281 14.21 8.73 15.39
N GLY A 282 12.98 9.02 15.74
CA GLY A 282 11.98 9.73 14.97
C GLY A 282 11.00 10.38 15.95
N PHE A 283 9.70 10.13 15.80
CA PHE A 283 8.69 10.43 16.83
C PHE A 283 9.01 9.67 18.11
N TYR A 284 9.45 8.43 17.97
CA TYR A 284 9.87 7.57 19.08
C TYR A 284 11.39 7.34 19.08
N THR A 285 11.89 6.78 20.20
CA THR A 285 13.30 6.37 20.32
C THR A 285 13.39 4.85 20.27
N TYR A 286 14.35 4.35 19.50
CA TYR A 286 14.57 2.92 19.25
C TYR A 286 15.90 2.46 19.85
N PRO A 287 16.04 1.17 20.24
CA PRO A 287 15.15 0.05 19.93
C PRO A 287 13.95 -0.16 20.87
N ASN A 288 13.75 0.67 21.88
CA ASN A 288 12.70 0.50 22.92
C ASN A 288 11.69 1.66 22.86
N PRO A 289 10.82 1.71 21.84
CA PRO A 289 9.82 2.78 21.74
C PRO A 289 8.77 2.65 22.85
N SER A 290 8.25 3.79 23.32
CA SER A 290 7.27 3.81 24.43
C SER A 290 5.96 3.06 24.11
N TYR A 291 5.57 2.98 22.82
CA TYR A 291 4.38 2.22 22.43
C TYR A 291 4.53 0.70 22.64
N GLY A 292 5.74 0.18 22.79
CA GLY A 292 6.03 -1.21 23.16
C GLY A 292 5.97 -1.49 24.66
N SER A 293 5.81 -0.45 25.50
CA SER A 293 5.73 -0.64 26.96
C SER A 293 4.38 -1.19 27.40
N PRO A 294 4.33 -2.05 28.44
CA PRO A 294 3.08 -2.61 28.93
C PRO A 294 2.07 -1.54 29.42
N GLY A 295 2.56 -0.37 29.84
CA GLY A 295 1.74 0.75 30.33
C GLY A 295 1.12 1.60 29.23
N PHE A 296 1.60 1.51 27.98
CA PHE A 296 1.22 2.43 26.93
C PHE A 296 -0.30 2.58 26.74
N LEU A 297 -1.07 1.50 26.79
CA LEU A 297 -2.53 1.54 26.65
C LEU A 297 -3.28 1.94 27.92
N THR A 298 -2.63 1.89 29.08
CA THR A 298 -3.28 2.11 30.37
C THR A 298 -2.94 3.46 31.01
N GLU A 299 -1.98 4.21 30.47
CA GLU A 299 -1.54 5.50 30.99
C GLU A 299 -2.64 6.58 30.98
N THR A 300 -3.55 6.51 30.02
CA THR A 300 -4.66 7.46 29.88
C THR A 300 -5.96 6.73 29.54
N LYS A 301 -7.10 7.42 29.76
CA LYS A 301 -8.41 6.90 29.32
C LYS A 301 -8.45 6.81 27.81
N PRO A 302 -9.21 5.86 27.23
CA PRO A 302 -9.44 5.80 25.80
C PRO A 302 -9.98 7.14 25.24
N ARG A 303 -9.36 7.63 24.17
CA ARG A 303 -9.68 8.91 23.52
C ARG A 303 -10.49 8.63 22.25
N GLU A 304 -11.79 8.34 22.44
CA GLU A 304 -12.70 8.09 21.30
C GLU A 304 -12.87 9.30 20.39
N ASP A 305 -12.73 10.51 20.94
CA ASP A 305 -12.73 11.76 20.18
C ASP A 305 -11.55 11.83 19.16
N ILE A 306 -10.36 11.41 19.57
CA ILE A 306 -9.19 11.29 18.69
C ILE A 306 -9.41 10.19 17.66
N TYR A 307 -9.83 9.00 18.11
CA TYR A 307 -10.09 7.87 17.21
C TYR A 307 -11.11 8.22 16.12
N ARG A 308 -12.19 8.92 16.47
CA ARG A 308 -13.22 9.32 15.51
C ARG A 308 -12.68 10.18 14.38
N VAL A 309 -11.78 11.12 14.69
CA VAL A 309 -11.09 11.94 13.69
C VAL A 309 -10.26 11.09 12.73
N LEU A 310 -9.46 10.16 13.29
CA LEU A 310 -8.61 9.25 12.50
C LEU A 310 -9.45 8.36 11.58
N ALA A 311 -10.51 7.74 12.12
CA ALA A 311 -11.40 6.86 11.38
C ALA A 311 -12.13 7.61 10.27
N ASN A 312 -12.65 8.82 10.53
CA ASN A 312 -13.31 9.65 9.54
C ASN A 312 -12.40 10.00 8.37
N GLY A 313 -11.12 10.27 8.63
CA GLY A 313 -10.13 10.50 7.60
C GLY A 313 -10.02 9.35 6.61
N VAL A 314 -9.93 8.12 7.12
CA VAL A 314 -9.87 6.91 6.27
C VAL A 314 -11.20 6.65 5.57
N ILE A 315 -12.33 6.76 6.29
CA ILE A 315 -13.68 6.55 5.74
C ILE A 315 -13.96 7.46 4.55
N ILE A 316 -13.65 8.75 4.66
CA ILE A 316 -13.86 9.71 3.57
C ILE A 316 -13.06 9.30 2.33
N ARG A 317 -11.79 8.94 2.49
CA ARG A 317 -10.97 8.46 1.37
C ARG A 317 -11.52 7.17 0.75
N ALA A 318 -12.01 6.26 1.58
CA ALA A 318 -12.63 5.03 1.11
C ALA A 318 -13.90 5.31 0.27
N VAL A 319 -14.77 6.20 0.75
CA VAL A 319 -15.98 6.64 0.03
C VAL A 319 -15.62 7.28 -1.31
N GLN A 320 -14.59 8.14 -1.35
CA GLN A 320 -14.13 8.76 -2.59
C GLN A 320 -13.66 7.72 -3.61
N LEU A 321 -12.87 6.74 -3.19
CA LEU A 321 -12.38 5.66 -4.07
C LEU A 321 -13.52 4.81 -4.64
N ALA A 322 -14.52 4.50 -3.82
CA ALA A 322 -15.68 3.73 -4.24
C ALA A 322 -16.59 4.53 -5.20
N GLU A 323 -16.82 5.81 -4.93
CA GLU A 323 -17.59 6.69 -5.79
C GLU A 323 -16.92 6.92 -7.14
N GLU A 324 -15.60 7.08 -7.16
CA GLU A 324 -14.80 7.12 -8.39
C GLU A 324 -14.81 5.78 -9.15
N GLY A 325 -15.32 4.70 -8.57
CA GLY A 325 -15.34 3.37 -9.17
C GLY A 325 -13.94 2.77 -9.37
N ILE A 326 -13.02 3.03 -8.44
CA ILE A 326 -11.66 2.44 -8.45
C ILE A 326 -11.70 1.00 -7.93
N ALA A 327 -12.46 0.77 -6.85
CA ALA A 327 -12.71 -0.52 -6.26
C ALA A 327 -14.07 -0.52 -5.56
N ASP A 328 -14.67 -1.67 -5.36
CA ASP A 328 -15.88 -1.77 -4.54
C ASP A 328 -15.56 -1.65 -3.04
N PHE A 329 -16.61 -1.47 -2.22
CA PHE A 329 -16.44 -1.25 -0.78
C PHE A 329 -15.80 -2.45 -0.07
N ALA A 330 -16.13 -3.68 -0.50
CA ALA A 330 -15.58 -4.88 0.13
C ALA A 330 -14.11 -5.07 -0.19
N ASP A 331 -13.68 -4.74 -1.40
CA ASP A 331 -12.28 -4.78 -1.81
C ASP A 331 -11.46 -3.67 -1.14
N ILE A 332 -12.03 -2.48 -0.97
CA ILE A 332 -11.39 -1.38 -0.21
C ILE A 332 -11.16 -1.81 1.24
N ASP A 333 -12.18 -2.40 1.89
CA ASP A 333 -12.04 -2.93 3.26
C ASP A 333 -10.98 -4.03 3.32
N ARG A 334 -11.00 -4.99 2.40
CA ARG A 334 -10.05 -6.10 2.33
C ARG A 334 -8.61 -5.61 2.19
N ILE A 335 -8.34 -4.66 1.27
CA ILE A 335 -7.02 -4.06 1.07
C ILE A 335 -6.51 -3.39 2.34
N TRP A 336 -7.39 -2.60 2.99
CA TRP A 336 -7.05 -1.94 4.24
C TRP A 336 -6.74 -2.93 5.36
N MET A 337 -7.60 -3.95 5.52
CA MET A 337 -7.43 -4.99 6.54
C MET A 337 -6.13 -5.78 6.34
N ILE A 338 -5.78 -6.15 5.11
CA ILE A 338 -4.55 -6.89 4.81
C ILE A 338 -3.32 -6.04 5.15
N ASN A 339 -3.25 -4.81 4.64
CA ASN A 339 -2.07 -3.96 4.81
C ASN A 339 -1.88 -3.46 6.24
N MET A 340 -2.97 -3.10 6.91
CA MET A 340 -2.95 -2.59 8.28
C MET A 340 -3.06 -3.70 9.34
N ARG A 341 -3.27 -4.96 8.92
CA ARG A 341 -3.48 -6.14 9.79
C ARG A 341 -4.61 -5.92 10.80
N LEU A 342 -5.74 -5.42 10.30
CA LEU A 342 -6.94 -5.13 11.09
C LEU A 342 -8.06 -6.13 10.80
N ASN A 343 -9.01 -6.24 11.73
CA ASN A 343 -10.15 -7.17 11.62
C ASN A 343 -11.38 -6.54 10.94
N SER A 344 -11.32 -5.27 10.57
CA SER A 344 -12.38 -4.56 9.86
C SER A 344 -11.81 -3.37 9.09
N GLY A 345 -12.50 -2.96 8.03
CA GLY A 345 -12.10 -1.86 7.17
C GLY A 345 -13.03 -0.63 7.29
N PRO A 346 -12.75 0.43 6.52
CA PRO A 346 -13.43 1.71 6.62
C PRO A 346 -14.93 1.65 6.37
N PHE A 347 -15.44 0.79 5.49
CA PHE A 347 -16.87 0.62 5.27
C PHE A 347 -17.57 -0.13 6.40
N ALA A 348 -16.89 -1.10 7.02
CA ALA A 348 -17.39 -1.72 8.25
C ALA A 348 -17.45 -0.71 9.41
N TRP A 349 -16.49 0.22 9.50
CA TRP A 349 -16.53 1.30 10.50
C TRP A 349 -17.65 2.29 10.21
N LEU A 350 -17.89 2.59 8.93
CA LEU A 350 -19.00 3.46 8.51
C LEU A 350 -20.35 2.84 8.83
N ASP A 351 -20.54 1.54 8.60
CA ASP A 351 -21.75 0.82 9.01
C ASP A 351 -21.96 0.83 10.54
N LYS A 352 -20.87 0.73 11.31
CA LYS A 352 -20.93 0.85 12.78
C LYS A 352 -21.28 2.26 13.25
N LYS A 353 -20.78 3.29 12.55
CA LYS A 353 -21.07 4.71 12.82
C LYS A 353 -22.51 5.07 12.48
N GLY A 354 -22.97 4.64 11.33
CA GLY A 354 -24.19 5.07 10.65
C GLY A 354 -23.90 6.03 9.50
N LEU A 355 -24.45 5.70 8.33
CA LEU A 355 -24.22 6.52 7.10
C LEU A 355 -24.85 7.91 7.21
N ASP A 356 -26.00 7.99 7.80
CA ASP A 356 -26.74 9.23 8.10
C ASP A 356 -26.04 10.07 9.17
N VAL A 357 -25.44 9.43 10.16
CA VAL A 357 -24.61 10.09 11.20
C VAL A 357 -23.39 10.74 10.55
N LEU A 358 -22.68 10.04 9.66
CA LEU A 358 -21.52 10.60 8.95
C LEU A 358 -21.92 11.86 8.15
N LEU A 359 -23.04 11.85 7.41
CA LEU A 359 -23.51 13.01 6.65
C LEU A 359 -23.83 14.20 7.56
N THR A 360 -24.50 13.94 8.70
CA THR A 360 -24.78 15.00 9.68
C THR A 360 -23.51 15.62 10.26
N GLU A 361 -22.50 14.78 10.57
CA GLU A 361 -21.21 15.25 11.08
C GLU A 361 -20.45 16.09 10.02
N ILE A 362 -20.48 15.69 8.74
CA ILE A 362 -19.87 16.44 7.63
C ILE A 362 -20.47 17.84 7.50
N GLU A 363 -21.78 17.98 7.72
CA GLU A 363 -22.49 19.26 7.64
C GLU A 363 -22.17 20.19 8.81
N SER A 364 -21.84 19.64 9.97
CA SER A 364 -21.58 20.43 11.19
C SER A 364 -20.25 21.17 11.22
N GLU A 365 -19.36 20.93 10.25
CA GLU A 365 -18.02 21.54 10.16
C GLU A 365 -17.15 21.41 11.43
N GLY A 366 -17.37 20.36 12.18
CA GLY A 366 -16.68 20.13 13.45
C GLY A 366 -15.23 19.65 13.32
N ARG A 367 -14.55 19.55 14.48
CA ARG A 367 -13.20 18.98 14.65
C ARG A 367 -13.03 17.61 13.97
N ASP A 368 -14.11 16.87 13.82
CA ASP A 368 -14.08 15.49 13.30
C ASP A 368 -13.77 15.41 11.79
N PHE A 369 -13.75 16.55 11.10
CA PHE A 369 -13.45 16.67 9.67
C PHE A 369 -12.32 17.66 9.42
N LEU A 370 -11.10 17.20 9.60
CA LEU A 370 -9.89 17.99 9.48
C LEU A 370 -9.33 18.03 8.04
N PHE A 371 -10.12 17.56 7.07
CA PHE A 371 -9.75 17.60 5.66
C PHE A 371 -10.46 18.72 4.94
N PRO A 372 -9.75 19.81 4.57
CA PRO A 372 -10.31 20.83 3.68
C PRO A 372 -10.48 20.34 2.23
N GLU A 373 -9.76 19.25 1.85
CA GLU A 373 -9.66 18.81 0.46
C GLU A 373 -10.57 17.63 0.10
N TYR A 374 -11.68 17.42 0.78
CA TYR A 374 -12.68 16.46 0.33
C TYR A 374 -13.93 17.15 -0.22
N ASP A 375 -14.49 16.52 -1.27
CA ASP A 375 -15.75 16.97 -1.85
C ASP A 375 -16.93 16.40 -1.04
N ARG A 376 -17.61 17.25 -0.27
CA ARG A 376 -18.79 16.87 0.53
C ARG A 376 -19.93 16.34 -0.32
N ASP A 377 -20.12 16.95 -1.50
CA ASP A 377 -21.17 16.52 -2.41
C ASP A 377 -20.88 15.15 -3.01
N GLN A 378 -19.60 14.83 -3.23
CA GLN A 378 -19.18 13.49 -3.64
C GLN A 378 -19.55 12.45 -2.58
N VAL A 379 -19.22 12.68 -1.32
CA VAL A 379 -19.58 11.79 -0.21
C VAL A 379 -21.11 11.63 -0.12
N ARG A 380 -21.85 12.72 -0.20
CA ARG A 380 -23.32 12.69 -0.16
C ARG A 380 -23.89 11.89 -1.34
N ARG A 381 -23.45 12.18 -2.58
CA ARG A 381 -23.93 11.44 -3.77
C ARG A 381 -23.76 9.93 -3.63
N PHE A 382 -22.65 9.50 -3.05
CA PHE A 382 -22.37 8.08 -2.85
C PHE A 382 -23.26 7.44 -1.77
N LEU A 383 -23.49 8.13 -0.64
CA LEU A 383 -24.22 7.58 0.51
C LEU A 383 -25.74 7.68 0.38
N ASP A 384 -26.26 8.72 -0.26
CA ASP A 384 -27.70 8.99 -0.42
C ASP A 384 -28.52 7.79 -0.92
N PRO A 385 -28.09 7.02 -1.93
CA PRO A 385 -28.84 5.86 -2.41
C PRO A 385 -29.04 4.76 -1.36
N PHE A 386 -28.08 4.58 -0.46
CA PHE A 386 -28.18 3.62 0.65
C PHE A 386 -29.13 4.14 1.72
N ILE A 387 -28.98 5.40 2.13
CA ILE A 387 -29.79 6.04 3.16
C ILE A 387 -31.28 6.07 2.73
N LYS A 388 -31.57 6.43 1.48
CA LYS A 388 -32.94 6.43 0.91
C LYS A 388 -33.60 5.05 0.91
N LYS A 389 -32.80 3.97 0.91
CA LYS A 389 -33.29 2.58 1.04
C LYS A 389 -33.40 2.11 2.49
N GLY A 390 -33.12 2.99 3.47
CA GLY A 390 -33.09 2.63 4.90
C GLY A 390 -31.88 1.76 5.28
N GLN A 391 -30.84 1.72 4.45
CA GLN A 391 -29.60 0.95 4.67
C GLN A 391 -28.58 1.88 5.33
N THR A 392 -28.75 2.16 6.62
CA THR A 392 -27.94 3.15 7.34
C THR A 392 -26.81 2.54 8.20
N GLY A 393 -26.66 1.22 8.17
CA GLY A 393 -25.63 0.50 8.91
C GLY A 393 -26.14 -0.52 9.89
N ILE A 394 -25.39 -0.82 10.95
CA ILE A 394 -25.71 -1.86 11.93
C ILE A 394 -27.08 -1.62 12.58
N SER A 395 -27.43 -0.40 12.90
CA SER A 395 -28.71 -0.05 13.56
C SER A 395 -29.94 -0.40 12.74
N SER A 396 -29.83 -0.37 11.42
CA SER A 396 -30.90 -0.76 10.48
C SER A 396 -30.82 -2.23 10.04
N GLY A 397 -29.84 -3.01 10.52
CA GLY A 397 -29.57 -4.38 10.12
C GLY A 397 -28.86 -4.51 8.77
N LYS A 398 -28.67 -3.40 8.05
CA LYS A 398 -27.99 -3.35 6.77
C LYS A 398 -27.42 -1.97 6.47
N GLY A 399 -26.18 -1.94 6.00
CA GLY A 399 -25.52 -0.81 5.39
C GLY A 399 -24.85 -1.28 4.11
N PHE A 400 -23.53 -1.15 4.04
CA PHE A 400 -22.71 -1.82 3.00
C PHE A 400 -22.73 -3.34 3.20
N TYR A 401 -22.75 -3.78 4.44
CA TYR A 401 -22.84 -5.18 4.83
C TYR A 401 -24.20 -5.51 5.44
N ALA A 402 -24.52 -6.80 5.49
CA ALA A 402 -25.70 -7.31 6.20
C ALA A 402 -25.30 -7.77 7.61
N TYR A 403 -26.14 -7.48 8.61
CA TYR A 403 -25.90 -7.80 10.00
C TYR A 403 -26.98 -8.75 10.54
N PRO A 404 -26.66 -9.62 11.52
CA PRO A 404 -25.50 -9.55 12.44
C PRO A 404 -24.22 -10.25 11.97
N ASN A 405 -24.19 -10.98 10.87
CA ASN A 405 -23.03 -11.78 10.41
C ASN A 405 -22.45 -11.18 9.12
N PRO A 406 -21.69 -10.08 9.19
CA PRO A 406 -21.16 -9.44 8.00
C PRO A 406 -20.05 -10.30 7.36
N VAL A 407 -19.99 -10.29 6.02
CA VAL A 407 -19.07 -11.16 5.27
C VAL A 407 -17.60 -10.88 5.58
N TYR A 408 -17.25 -9.67 6.01
CA TYR A 408 -15.86 -9.34 6.37
C TYR A 408 -15.34 -10.08 7.62
N GLU A 409 -16.23 -10.69 8.42
CA GLU A 409 -15.87 -11.55 9.57
C GLU A 409 -15.65 -13.03 9.16
N ALA A 410 -15.96 -13.38 7.92
CA ALA A 410 -15.75 -14.73 7.43
C ALA A 410 -14.24 -15.03 7.30
N ALA A 411 -13.82 -16.23 7.70
CA ALA A 411 -12.42 -16.63 7.75
C ALA A 411 -11.70 -16.55 6.39
N ASP A 412 -12.42 -16.68 5.31
CA ASP A 412 -11.92 -16.63 3.93
C ASP A 412 -12.04 -15.25 3.28
N PHE A 413 -12.61 -14.24 3.96
CA PHE A 413 -12.81 -12.91 3.39
C PHE A 413 -11.53 -12.30 2.83
N LEU A 414 -10.42 -12.39 3.56
CA LEU A 414 -9.13 -11.86 3.13
C LEU A 414 -8.49 -12.66 1.98
N LEU A 415 -8.86 -13.94 1.85
CA LEU A 415 -8.31 -14.88 0.85
C LEU A 415 -9.16 -14.96 -0.42
N ASN A 416 -10.42 -14.51 -0.36
CA ASN A 416 -11.31 -14.53 -1.51
C ASN A 416 -10.74 -13.69 -2.64
N PRO A 417 -10.67 -14.22 -3.87
CA PRO A 417 -10.22 -13.43 -5.00
C PRO A 417 -11.11 -12.20 -5.15
N PHE A 418 -10.47 -11.06 -5.34
CA PHE A 418 -11.15 -9.82 -5.68
C PHE A 418 -12.05 -10.07 -6.89
N GLN A 419 -13.33 -9.78 -6.75
CA GLN A 419 -14.28 -9.93 -7.84
C GLN A 419 -14.02 -8.78 -8.84
N PRO A 420 -13.95 -9.05 -10.16
CA PRO A 420 -13.99 -7.96 -11.11
C PRO A 420 -15.29 -7.17 -10.86
N GLY A 421 -15.15 -5.87 -10.62
CA GLY A 421 -16.30 -4.98 -10.46
C GLY A 421 -17.27 -5.10 -11.64
N PRO A 422 -18.56 -4.76 -11.42
CA PRO A 422 -19.57 -4.85 -12.45
C PRO A 422 -19.29 -3.99 -13.66
#